data_1f8b9bc7d0423643d1a15eba2b0151ea
#
_entry.id   1f8b9bc7d0423643d1a15eba2b0151ea
#
_cell.length_a   1.000
_cell.length_b   1.000
_cell.length_c   1.000
_cell.angle_alpha   90.00
_cell.angle_beta   90.00
_cell.angle_gamma   90.00
#
_symmetry.space_group_name_H-M   'P 1'
#
loop_
_entity.id
_entity.type
_entity.pdbx_description
1 polymer ?
#
loop_
_entity_poly.entity_id
_entity_poly.type
_entity_poly.pdbx_seq_one_letter_code
_entity_poly.pdbx_strand_id
1 'polypeptide(L)'
;MMKKYLLVALLLLCQIAAFGEGRVYTRRARLEDFPSRTTRIVLTGQEVFNVVLKEEISSRWMVSPYEFCTVADYNKDKFTDLYYFVRFTFDNDFTYMTLTKGGDPDNENQLKQGFDVVSIPIAPAVMAGGDELVYLPAYIDIMQEYITRAMESEKVAYRGLKGITSKPVGPIYTDRQEAIAAFLGGDAFANATVEIISSSSKKRIQMIISTDTHELRGIKKMK
;
A
#
# COMPACT_ATOMS: atom_id res chain seq x y z
N MET A 1 -55.11 -17.49 -28.33
CA MET A 1 -54.59 -17.46 -26.94
C MET A 1 -53.05 -17.51 -26.85
N MET A 2 -52.38 -18.35 -27.60
CA MET A 2 -50.90 -18.49 -27.60
C MET A 2 -50.09 -17.19 -27.77
N LYS A 3 -50.51 -16.26 -28.64
CA LYS A 3 -49.78 -15.00 -28.88
C LYS A 3 -49.67 -14.08 -27.64
N LYS A 4 -50.67 -14.11 -26.75
CA LYS A 4 -50.65 -13.30 -25.52
C LYS A 4 -49.64 -13.83 -24.50
N TYR A 5 -49.48 -15.14 -24.39
CA TYR A 5 -48.49 -15.76 -23.47
C TYR A 5 -47.07 -15.61 -23.99
N LEU A 6 -46.89 -15.60 -25.33
CA LEU A 6 -45.57 -15.33 -25.92
C LEU A 6 -45.08 -13.92 -25.61
N LEU A 7 -45.97 -12.93 -25.66
CA LEU A 7 -45.63 -11.53 -25.35
C LEU A 7 -45.27 -11.32 -23.86
N VAL A 8 -46.03 -12.00 -22.98
CA VAL A 8 -45.75 -11.97 -21.54
C VAL A 8 -44.41 -12.65 -21.20
N ALA A 9 -44.11 -13.79 -21.85
CA ALA A 9 -42.83 -14.47 -21.68
C ALA A 9 -41.64 -13.63 -22.21
N LEU A 10 -41.83 -12.92 -23.32
CA LEU A 10 -40.82 -12.01 -23.88
C LEU A 10 -40.55 -10.80 -22.96
N LEU A 11 -41.61 -10.24 -22.36
CA LEU A 11 -41.52 -9.15 -21.39
C LEU A 11 -40.84 -9.59 -20.09
N LEU A 12 -41.08 -10.81 -19.63
CA LEU A 12 -40.40 -11.38 -18.45
C LEU A 12 -38.91 -11.67 -18.73
N LEU A 13 -38.56 -12.12 -19.92
CA LEU A 13 -37.16 -12.32 -20.33
C LEU A 13 -36.41 -10.99 -20.44
N CYS A 14 -37.02 -9.89 -20.86
CA CYS A 14 -36.40 -8.57 -20.88
C CYS A 14 -36.15 -8.00 -19.48
N GLN A 15 -36.92 -8.40 -18.47
CA GLN A 15 -36.69 -7.96 -17.09
C GLN A 15 -35.50 -8.67 -16.42
N ILE A 16 -35.15 -9.86 -16.86
CA ILE A 16 -33.97 -10.60 -16.32
C ILE A 16 -32.66 -9.97 -16.82
N ALA A 17 -32.66 -9.32 -17.97
CA ALA A 17 -31.48 -8.59 -18.48
C ALA A 17 -31.26 -7.22 -17.81
N ALA A 18 -32.19 -6.75 -16.98
CA ALA A 18 -32.10 -5.47 -16.26
C ALA A 18 -31.64 -5.60 -14.80
N PHE A 19 -31.34 -6.82 -14.33
CA PHE A 19 -30.60 -6.96 -13.10
C PHE A 19 -29.17 -6.54 -13.40
N GLY A 20 -28.89 -5.29 -13.06
CA GLY A 20 -27.63 -4.63 -13.28
C GLY A 20 -26.48 -5.54 -12.90
N GLU A 21 -25.45 -5.52 -13.71
CA GLU A 21 -24.13 -5.97 -13.34
C GLU A 21 -23.78 -5.29 -12.00
N GLY A 22 -24.08 -5.98 -10.90
CA GLY A 22 -23.56 -5.59 -9.60
C GLY A 22 -22.05 -5.62 -9.76
N ARG A 23 -21.40 -4.47 -9.98
CA ARG A 23 -19.97 -4.37 -9.97
C ARG A 23 -19.50 -4.94 -8.63
N VAL A 24 -18.96 -6.15 -8.66
CA VAL A 24 -18.31 -6.74 -7.52
C VAL A 24 -17.07 -5.91 -7.28
N TYR A 25 -17.12 -4.98 -6.34
CA TYR A 25 -15.98 -4.15 -5.95
C TYR A 25 -14.96 -5.01 -5.19
N THR A 26 -14.19 -5.80 -5.93
CA THR A 26 -13.06 -6.54 -5.38
C THR A 26 -11.93 -5.56 -5.03
N ARG A 27 -10.95 -5.99 -4.23
CA ARG A 27 -9.81 -5.14 -3.90
C ARG A 27 -9.01 -4.73 -5.14
N ARG A 28 -8.86 -5.64 -6.11
CA ARG A 28 -8.22 -5.39 -7.39
C ARG A 28 -9.00 -4.35 -8.19
N ALA A 29 -10.31 -4.51 -8.35
CA ALA A 29 -11.15 -3.59 -9.10
C ALA A 29 -11.08 -2.15 -8.54
N ARG A 30 -10.83 -2.00 -7.23
CA ARG A 30 -10.63 -0.69 -6.61
C ARG A 30 -9.32 0.00 -6.98
N LEU A 31 -8.37 -0.73 -7.59
CA LEU A 31 -7.07 -0.22 -8.02
C LEU A 31 -6.97 -0.03 -9.54
N GLU A 32 -8.00 -0.39 -10.29
CA GLU A 32 -7.99 -0.30 -11.77
C GLU A 32 -7.69 1.10 -12.30
N ASP A 33 -8.13 2.13 -11.58
CA ASP A 33 -7.91 3.53 -11.93
C ASP A 33 -6.58 4.10 -11.42
N PHE A 34 -5.82 3.34 -10.62
CA PHE A 34 -4.62 3.81 -9.94
C PHE A 34 -3.57 4.45 -10.88
N PRO A 35 -3.20 3.84 -12.02
CA PRO A 35 -2.18 4.41 -12.90
C PRO A 35 -2.57 5.77 -13.53
N SER A 36 -3.87 6.06 -13.61
CA SER A 36 -4.40 7.29 -14.19
C SER A 36 -4.74 8.36 -13.16
N ARG A 37 -4.76 8.01 -11.88
CA ARG A 37 -5.05 8.94 -10.78
C ARG A 37 -3.77 9.51 -10.20
N THR A 38 -3.86 10.74 -9.73
CA THR A 38 -2.74 11.36 -9.03
C THR A 38 -2.61 10.81 -7.62
N THR A 39 -1.40 10.36 -7.25
CA THR A 39 -1.06 10.00 -5.89
C THR A 39 -0.49 11.22 -5.16
N ARG A 40 -1.13 11.64 -4.08
CA ARG A 40 -0.68 12.71 -3.21
C ARG A 40 0.17 12.17 -2.08
N ILE A 41 1.40 12.64 -2.00
CA ILE A 41 2.35 12.28 -0.94
C ILE A 41 2.21 13.29 0.18
N VAL A 42 1.63 12.85 1.30
CA VAL A 42 1.33 13.73 2.43
C VAL A 42 2.59 13.96 3.25
N LEU A 43 3.05 15.20 3.29
CA LEU A 43 4.23 15.58 4.07
C LEU A 43 3.92 15.56 5.57
N THR A 44 4.92 15.17 6.36
CA THR A 44 4.83 15.11 7.82
C THR A 44 5.21 16.45 8.46
N GLY A 45 5.11 16.54 9.78
CA GLY A 45 5.64 17.69 10.54
C GLY A 45 7.17 17.68 10.71
N GLN A 46 7.89 16.66 10.19
CA GLN A 46 9.34 16.50 10.36
C GLN A 46 10.08 16.90 9.08
N GLU A 47 10.76 18.03 9.09
CA GLU A 47 11.42 18.59 7.89
C GLU A 47 12.49 17.64 7.32
N VAL A 48 13.36 17.08 8.16
CA VAL A 48 14.43 16.16 7.73
C VAL A 48 13.85 14.95 7.02
N PHE A 49 12.81 14.35 7.59
CA PHE A 49 12.12 13.22 6.97
C PHE A 49 11.50 13.61 5.61
N ASN A 50 10.88 14.80 5.54
CA ASN A 50 10.26 15.28 4.30
C ASN A 50 11.28 15.54 3.18
N VAL A 51 12.51 15.98 3.52
CA VAL A 51 13.58 16.16 2.52
C VAL A 51 13.93 14.81 1.90
N VAL A 52 14.22 13.80 2.71
CA VAL A 52 14.54 12.45 2.24
C VAL A 52 13.36 11.83 1.49
N LEU A 53 12.14 11.96 2.02
CA LEU A 53 10.93 11.45 1.37
C LEU A 53 10.74 12.05 -0.03
N LYS A 54 10.95 13.36 -0.18
CA LYS A 54 10.82 14.03 -1.49
C LYS A 54 11.85 13.53 -2.48
N GLU A 55 13.09 13.37 -2.04
CA GLU A 55 14.18 12.86 -2.88
C GLU A 55 13.89 11.43 -3.34
N GLU A 56 13.55 10.54 -2.43
CA GLU A 56 13.29 9.14 -2.73
C GLU A 56 12.02 8.95 -3.59
N ILE A 57 10.95 9.66 -3.32
CA ILE A 57 9.75 9.63 -4.16
C ILE A 57 10.07 10.15 -5.57
N SER A 58 10.79 11.28 -5.68
CA SER A 58 11.08 11.88 -6.99
C SER A 58 11.98 11.00 -7.85
N SER A 59 12.84 10.19 -7.24
CA SER A 59 13.75 9.29 -7.96
C SER A 59 13.13 7.92 -8.28
N ARG A 60 12.12 7.46 -7.51
CA ARG A 60 11.63 6.07 -7.54
C ARG A 60 10.18 5.89 -7.93
N TRP A 61 9.30 6.88 -7.64
CA TRP A 61 7.88 6.70 -7.87
C TRP A 61 7.51 6.73 -9.34
N MET A 62 7.05 5.61 -9.90
CA MET A 62 6.80 5.43 -11.34
C MET A 62 5.41 4.86 -11.66
N VAL A 63 4.63 4.44 -10.66
CA VAL A 63 3.38 3.68 -10.87
C VAL A 63 2.14 4.54 -11.10
N SER A 64 2.24 5.85 -10.84
CA SER A 64 1.18 6.83 -11.12
C SER A 64 1.76 8.26 -11.17
N PRO A 65 1.05 9.24 -11.73
CA PRO A 65 1.36 10.64 -11.50
C PRO A 65 1.35 10.94 -9.99
N TYR A 66 2.23 11.82 -9.51
CA TYR A 66 2.26 12.17 -8.09
C TYR A 66 2.46 13.67 -7.87
N GLU A 67 2.07 14.13 -6.67
CA GLU A 67 2.35 15.45 -6.16
C GLU A 67 2.52 15.42 -4.64
N PHE A 68 3.24 16.37 -4.09
CA PHE A 68 3.36 16.54 -2.64
C PHE A 68 2.25 17.43 -2.12
N CYS A 69 1.70 17.11 -0.96
CA CYS A 69 0.66 17.90 -0.31
C CYS A 69 0.87 18.01 1.20
N THR A 70 0.22 18.97 1.81
CA THR A 70 0.22 19.11 3.28
C THR A 70 -0.86 18.25 3.92
N VAL A 71 -0.80 18.09 5.25
CA VAL A 71 -1.87 17.45 6.03
C VAL A 71 -3.20 18.23 5.90
N ALA A 72 -3.14 19.55 5.73
CA ALA A 72 -4.34 20.38 5.52
C ALA A 72 -5.01 20.06 4.17
N ASP A 73 -4.21 19.92 3.09
CA ASP A 73 -4.71 19.52 1.78
C ASP A 73 -5.31 18.11 1.82
N TYR A 74 -4.60 17.17 2.47
CA TYR A 74 -5.14 15.82 2.67
C TYR A 74 -6.51 15.86 3.37
N ASN A 75 -6.63 16.60 4.46
CA ASN A 75 -7.89 16.68 5.22
C ASN A 75 -9.05 17.27 4.41
N LYS A 76 -8.76 18.19 3.48
CA LYS A 76 -9.73 18.75 2.55
C LYS A 76 -10.19 17.73 1.50
N ASP A 77 -9.23 16.97 0.93
CA ASP A 77 -9.46 16.21 -0.28
C ASP A 77 -9.60 14.69 -0.05
N LYS A 78 -9.46 14.20 1.19
CA LYS A 78 -9.54 12.77 1.53
C LYS A 78 -10.91 12.12 1.27
N PHE A 79 -11.95 12.92 1.05
CA PHE A 79 -13.30 12.46 0.75
C PHE A 79 -13.64 12.52 -0.75
N THR A 80 -12.65 12.68 -1.61
CA THR A 80 -12.83 12.59 -3.07
C THR A 80 -12.13 11.36 -3.64
N ASP A 81 -12.75 10.69 -4.61
CA ASP A 81 -12.18 9.54 -5.31
C ASP A 81 -11.12 9.91 -6.36
N LEU A 82 -10.84 11.22 -6.51
CA LEU A 82 -9.88 11.73 -7.50
C LEU A 82 -8.44 11.36 -7.19
N TYR A 83 -8.12 11.09 -5.93
CA TYR A 83 -6.75 10.92 -5.46
C TYR A 83 -6.54 9.60 -4.73
N TYR A 84 -5.30 9.12 -4.83
CA TYR A 84 -4.69 8.25 -3.84
C TYR A 84 -3.77 9.07 -2.95
N PHE A 85 -3.53 8.59 -1.72
CA PHE A 85 -2.69 9.28 -0.75
C PHE A 85 -1.67 8.31 -0.17
N VAL A 86 -0.38 8.64 -0.24
CA VAL A 86 0.64 8.04 0.61
C VAL A 86 0.74 8.89 1.85
N ARG A 87 0.42 8.32 2.99
CA ARG A 87 0.40 9.01 4.29
C ARG A 87 1.03 8.16 5.37
N PHE A 88 1.43 8.80 6.46
CA PHE A 88 1.99 8.11 7.62
C PHE A 88 0.89 7.96 8.67
N THR A 89 0.58 6.70 9.01
CA THR A 89 -0.43 6.33 10.01
C THR A 89 0.25 5.60 11.15
N PHE A 90 -0.36 5.60 12.32
CA PHE A 90 0.17 4.90 13.48
C PHE A 90 -0.95 4.21 14.24
N ASP A 91 -0.61 3.09 14.84
CA ASP A 91 -1.37 2.45 15.91
C ASP A 91 -0.62 2.61 17.24
N ASN A 92 -1.01 1.89 18.28
CA ASN A 92 -0.35 1.98 19.57
C ASN A 92 1.10 1.44 19.57
N ASP A 93 1.47 0.66 18.55
CA ASP A 93 2.73 -0.07 18.51
C ASP A 93 3.66 0.44 17.41
N PHE A 94 3.12 0.77 16.23
CA PHE A 94 3.91 1.00 15.03
C PHE A 94 3.42 2.19 14.19
N THR A 95 4.36 2.78 13.48
CA THR A 95 4.12 3.74 12.40
C THR A 95 4.16 3.01 11.07
N TYR A 96 3.24 3.36 10.17
CA TYR A 96 3.10 2.76 8.85
C TYR A 96 3.15 3.82 7.76
N MET A 97 3.81 3.49 6.66
CA MET A 97 3.60 4.17 5.38
C MET A 97 2.40 3.51 4.69
N THR A 98 1.31 4.24 4.54
CA THR A 98 0.02 3.70 4.09
C THR A 98 -0.42 4.35 2.79
N LEU A 99 -0.72 3.54 1.78
CA LEU A 99 -1.45 3.97 0.60
C LEU A 99 -2.95 3.88 0.88
N THR A 100 -3.65 4.99 0.72
CA THR A 100 -5.11 5.10 0.91
C THR A 100 -5.74 5.58 -0.39
N LYS A 101 -6.82 4.96 -0.86
CA LYS A 101 -7.68 5.55 -1.89
C LYS A 101 -8.60 6.55 -1.23
N GLY A 102 -8.77 7.72 -1.83
CA GLY A 102 -9.71 8.73 -1.34
C GLY A 102 -11.15 8.23 -1.33
N GLY A 103 -11.99 8.85 -0.51
CA GLY A 103 -13.40 8.48 -0.37
C GLY A 103 -14.26 9.03 -1.50
N ASP A 104 -15.44 8.47 -1.65
CA ASP A 104 -16.48 8.96 -2.54
C ASP A 104 -17.71 9.30 -1.66
N PRO A 105 -18.01 10.60 -1.44
CA PRO A 105 -19.09 11.02 -0.56
C PRO A 105 -20.47 10.60 -1.09
N ASP A 106 -20.61 10.40 -2.41
CA ASP A 106 -21.86 10.03 -3.06
C ASP A 106 -22.04 8.50 -3.12
N ASN A 107 -21.03 7.73 -2.68
CA ASN A 107 -21.09 6.29 -2.67
C ASN A 107 -21.85 5.76 -1.46
N GLU A 108 -23.02 5.17 -1.67
CA GLU A 108 -23.87 4.59 -0.61
C GLU A 108 -23.22 3.35 0.05
N ASN A 109 -22.20 2.73 -0.57
CA ASN A 109 -21.63 1.44 -0.20
C ASN A 109 -20.31 1.54 0.59
N GLN A 110 -20.27 2.22 1.73
CA GLN A 110 -19.15 2.21 2.70
C GLN A 110 -17.82 2.86 2.24
N LEU A 111 -17.69 3.39 1.03
CA LEU A 111 -16.46 4.01 0.55
C LEU A 111 -16.41 5.54 0.78
N LYS A 112 -17.35 6.10 1.55
CA LYS A 112 -17.40 7.55 1.86
C LYS A 112 -16.09 8.10 2.43
N GLN A 113 -15.35 7.29 3.20
CA GLN A 113 -14.12 7.69 3.89
C GLN A 113 -12.84 7.22 3.20
N GLY A 114 -12.95 6.60 2.03
CA GLY A 114 -11.83 5.91 1.41
C GLY A 114 -11.45 4.60 2.11
N PHE A 115 -10.38 3.97 1.66
CA PHE A 115 -9.88 2.74 2.27
C PHE A 115 -8.37 2.61 2.14
N ASP A 116 -7.76 1.97 3.13
CA ASP A 116 -6.34 1.66 3.10
C ASP A 116 -6.07 0.47 2.16
N VAL A 117 -5.27 0.71 1.14
CA VAL A 117 -4.88 -0.27 0.12
C VAL A 117 -3.80 -1.20 0.68
N VAL A 118 -2.75 -0.61 1.23
CA VAL A 118 -1.63 -1.30 1.85
C VAL A 118 -0.98 -0.42 2.90
N SER A 119 -0.50 -1.04 3.98
CA SER A 119 0.26 -0.37 5.05
C SER A 119 1.55 -1.12 5.28
N ILE A 120 2.68 -0.45 5.10
CA ILE A 120 4.02 -0.97 5.33
C ILE A 120 4.49 -0.46 6.68
N PRO A 121 4.82 -1.33 7.64
CA PRO A 121 5.39 -0.90 8.91
C PRO A 121 6.78 -0.32 8.67
N ILE A 122 7.06 0.87 9.23
CA ILE A 122 8.34 1.55 8.98
C ILE A 122 9.12 1.88 10.25
N ALA A 123 8.43 2.11 11.37
CA ALA A 123 9.05 2.50 12.64
C ALA A 123 8.18 2.11 13.85
N PRO A 124 8.71 2.13 15.09
CA PRO A 124 7.89 2.17 16.29
C PRO A 124 7.02 3.42 16.31
N ALA A 125 5.84 3.35 16.95
CA ALA A 125 4.93 4.50 17.08
C ALA A 125 5.54 5.64 17.90
N VAL A 126 6.42 5.29 18.85
CA VAL A 126 7.14 6.23 19.72
C VAL A 126 8.62 5.91 19.62
N MET A 127 9.47 6.94 19.63
CA MET A 127 10.95 6.82 19.57
C MET A 127 11.45 6.13 18.29
N ALA A 128 11.06 6.65 17.12
CA ALA A 128 11.68 6.28 15.86
C ALA A 128 13.20 6.42 15.94
N GLY A 129 13.92 5.40 15.46
CA GLY A 129 15.39 5.30 15.67
C GLY A 129 16.23 5.83 14.52
N GLY A 130 15.61 6.31 13.43
CA GLY A 130 16.29 6.76 12.21
C GLY A 130 16.44 5.67 11.15
N ASP A 131 16.27 4.40 11.49
CA ASP A 131 16.36 3.30 10.52
C ASP A 131 15.30 3.39 9.43
N GLU A 132 14.16 4.01 9.74
CA GLU A 132 13.10 4.29 8.79
C GLU A 132 13.57 5.15 7.60
N LEU A 133 14.58 6.00 7.80
CA LEU A 133 15.19 6.77 6.72
C LEU A 133 16.09 5.90 5.85
N VAL A 134 16.86 5.00 6.46
CA VAL A 134 17.75 4.08 5.75
C VAL A 134 16.97 3.18 4.81
N TYR A 135 15.85 2.62 5.28
CA TYR A 135 15.03 1.68 4.51
C TYR A 135 13.89 2.34 3.71
N LEU A 136 13.78 3.67 3.72
CA LEU A 136 12.72 4.39 2.99
C LEU A 136 12.70 4.07 1.49
N PRO A 137 13.86 3.97 0.79
CA PRO A 137 13.90 3.52 -0.60
C PRO A 137 13.17 2.19 -0.82
N ALA A 138 13.47 1.20 0.03
CA ALA A 138 12.85 -0.12 -0.07
C ALA A 138 11.35 -0.09 0.26
N TYR A 139 10.91 0.70 1.22
CA TYR A 139 9.48 0.81 1.52
C TYR A 139 8.68 1.38 0.34
N ILE A 140 9.25 2.35 -0.38
CA ILE A 140 8.64 2.91 -1.60
C ILE A 140 8.58 1.85 -2.70
N ASP A 141 9.68 1.12 -2.94
CA ASP A 141 9.74 0.08 -3.97
C ASP A 141 8.79 -1.09 -3.65
N ILE A 142 8.71 -1.54 -2.38
CA ILE A 142 7.76 -2.56 -1.91
C ILE A 142 6.32 -2.10 -2.12
N MET A 143 6.00 -0.82 -1.87
CA MET A 143 4.66 -0.28 -2.12
C MET A 143 4.30 -0.34 -3.59
N GLN A 144 5.20 0.07 -4.47
CA GLN A 144 5.01 0.03 -5.92
C GLN A 144 4.87 -1.41 -6.45
N GLU A 145 5.72 -2.34 -5.97
CA GLU A 145 5.59 -3.76 -6.31
C GLU A 145 4.23 -4.32 -5.88
N TYR A 146 3.80 -4.00 -4.65
CA TYR A 146 2.49 -4.45 -4.18
C TYR A 146 1.35 -3.92 -5.06
N ILE A 147 1.35 -2.63 -5.39
CA ILE A 147 0.32 -2.02 -6.23
C ILE A 147 0.25 -2.72 -7.59
N THR A 148 1.39 -2.86 -8.26
CA THR A 148 1.48 -3.50 -9.58
C THR A 148 0.93 -4.93 -9.53
N ARG A 149 1.39 -5.73 -8.58
CA ARG A 149 0.96 -7.13 -8.46
C ARG A 149 -0.48 -7.29 -7.95
N ALA A 150 -0.99 -6.34 -7.16
CA ALA A 150 -2.38 -6.35 -6.70
C ALA A 150 -3.35 -6.00 -7.84
N MET A 151 -2.96 -5.14 -8.78
CA MET A 151 -3.74 -4.88 -9.99
C MET A 151 -3.81 -6.09 -10.92
N GLU A 152 -2.79 -6.93 -10.94
CA GLU A 152 -2.76 -8.14 -11.77
C GLU A 152 -3.48 -9.32 -11.12
N SER A 153 -3.50 -9.39 -9.80
CA SER A 153 -3.94 -10.58 -9.05
C SER A 153 -4.79 -10.25 -7.83
N GLU A 154 -6.06 -10.64 -7.89
CA GLU A 154 -6.98 -10.56 -6.74
C GLU A 154 -6.42 -11.28 -5.50
N LYS A 155 -5.75 -12.43 -5.70
CA LYS A 155 -5.12 -13.18 -4.62
C LYS A 155 -4.05 -12.35 -3.90
N VAL A 156 -3.24 -11.58 -4.64
CA VAL A 156 -2.23 -10.68 -4.06
C VAL A 156 -2.91 -9.55 -3.32
N ALA A 157 -3.92 -8.92 -3.93
CA ALA A 157 -4.67 -7.82 -3.33
C ALA A 157 -5.28 -8.21 -1.96
N TYR A 158 -5.79 -9.44 -1.82
CA TYR A 158 -6.32 -9.94 -0.55
C TYR A 158 -5.25 -10.34 0.48
N ARG A 159 -4.10 -10.85 0.03
CA ARG A 159 -3.02 -11.28 0.93
C ARG A 159 -2.17 -10.12 1.46
N GLY A 160 -2.31 -8.93 0.88
CA GLY A 160 -1.50 -7.77 1.24
C GLY A 160 -0.01 -8.04 1.00
N LEU A 161 0.86 -7.48 1.82
CA LEU A 161 2.31 -7.65 1.71
C LEU A 161 2.77 -9.11 1.65
N LYS A 162 2.07 -10.04 2.32
CA LYS A 162 2.38 -11.48 2.20
C LYS A 162 2.14 -12.04 0.79
N GLY A 163 1.38 -11.35 -0.04
CA GLY A 163 1.10 -11.74 -1.42
C GLY A 163 2.29 -11.54 -2.35
N ILE A 164 3.19 -10.64 -2.01
CA ILE A 164 4.37 -10.28 -2.81
C ILE A 164 5.66 -10.91 -2.29
N THR A 165 5.66 -11.59 -1.15
CA THR A 165 6.89 -12.20 -0.61
C THR A 165 7.40 -13.33 -1.49
N SER A 166 8.72 -13.41 -1.63
CA SER A 166 9.44 -14.48 -2.32
C SER A 166 10.48 -15.13 -1.39
N LYS A 167 11.04 -16.27 -1.77
CA LYS A 167 12.10 -16.90 -0.96
C LYS A 167 13.36 -16.02 -0.96
N PRO A 168 14.01 -15.83 0.20
CA PRO A 168 15.34 -15.22 0.24
C PRO A 168 16.34 -16.05 -0.58
N VAL A 169 17.19 -15.36 -1.31
CA VAL A 169 18.33 -15.94 -2.04
C VAL A 169 19.60 -15.31 -1.46
N GLY A 170 20.60 -16.14 -1.13
CA GLY A 170 21.84 -15.66 -0.52
C GLY A 170 21.78 -15.46 0.99
N PRO A 171 22.80 -14.83 1.58
CA PRO A 171 22.89 -14.60 3.00
C PRO A 171 21.81 -13.66 3.52
N ILE A 172 21.45 -13.84 4.79
CA ILE A 172 20.51 -12.96 5.50
C ILE A 172 21.26 -12.35 6.68
N TYR A 173 21.51 -11.04 6.62
CA TYR A 173 22.08 -10.30 7.72
C TYR A 173 21.02 -10.04 8.78
N THR A 174 21.26 -10.53 9.99
CA THR A 174 20.33 -10.41 11.12
C THR A 174 20.81 -9.42 12.19
N ASP A 175 22.12 -9.17 12.26
CA ASP A 175 22.65 -8.08 13.06
C ASP A 175 22.25 -6.74 12.44
N ARG A 176 21.80 -5.78 13.27
CA ARG A 176 21.28 -4.50 12.80
C ARG A 176 22.33 -3.69 12.04
N GLN A 177 23.59 -3.68 12.51
CA GLN A 177 24.63 -2.86 11.87
C GLN A 177 25.08 -3.49 10.55
N GLU A 178 25.23 -4.82 10.53
CA GLU A 178 25.54 -5.56 9.30
C GLU A 178 24.42 -5.43 8.26
N ALA A 179 23.17 -5.53 8.69
CA ALA A 179 22.01 -5.38 7.81
C ALA A 179 21.93 -3.98 7.17
N ILE A 180 22.15 -2.92 7.96
CA ILE A 180 22.23 -1.54 7.47
C ILE A 180 23.42 -1.37 6.50
N ALA A 181 24.60 -1.86 6.86
CA ALA A 181 25.78 -1.75 6.01
C ALA A 181 25.59 -2.46 4.68
N ALA A 182 25.07 -3.70 4.69
CA ALA A 182 24.77 -4.46 3.48
C ALA A 182 23.70 -3.78 2.62
N PHE A 183 22.66 -3.21 3.24
CA PHE A 183 21.62 -2.48 2.53
C PHE A 183 22.15 -1.21 1.87
N LEU A 184 22.93 -0.40 2.58
CA LEU A 184 23.54 0.83 2.04
C LEU A 184 24.63 0.52 0.99
N GLY A 185 25.29 -0.63 1.11
CA GLY A 185 26.27 -1.11 0.14
C GLY A 185 25.65 -1.68 -1.14
N GLY A 186 24.36 -2.02 -1.11
CA GLY A 186 23.67 -2.66 -2.22
C GLY A 186 24.24 -4.05 -2.53
N ASP A 187 24.57 -4.83 -1.47
CA ASP A 187 25.20 -6.14 -1.62
C ASP A 187 24.36 -7.06 -2.48
N ALA A 188 24.88 -7.44 -3.65
CA ALA A 188 24.18 -8.28 -4.59
C ALA A 188 23.85 -9.66 -3.99
N PHE A 189 22.65 -10.14 -4.24
CA PHE A 189 22.15 -11.46 -3.76
C PHE A 189 22.14 -11.63 -2.24
N ALA A 190 22.11 -10.54 -1.49
CA ALA A 190 21.99 -10.56 -0.05
C ALA A 190 20.64 -10.03 0.45
N ASN A 191 20.35 -10.23 1.72
CA ASN A 191 19.10 -9.77 2.33
C ASN A 191 19.40 -9.15 3.70
N ALA A 192 18.74 -8.04 4.01
CA ALA A 192 18.74 -7.39 5.30
C ALA A 192 17.50 -7.75 6.10
N THR A 193 17.69 -8.07 7.39
CA THR A 193 16.59 -8.18 8.34
C THR A 193 16.31 -6.81 8.94
N VAL A 194 15.11 -6.31 8.71
CA VAL A 194 14.59 -5.08 9.32
C VAL A 194 13.68 -5.47 10.47
N GLU A 195 14.05 -5.14 11.68
CA GLU A 195 13.27 -5.42 12.88
C GLU A 195 12.74 -4.13 13.50
N ILE A 196 11.42 -4.03 13.62
CA ILE A 196 10.74 -2.90 14.24
C ILE A 196 10.13 -3.39 15.55
N ILE A 197 10.60 -2.85 16.66
CA ILE A 197 10.19 -3.26 18.01
C ILE A 197 9.32 -2.17 18.63
N SER A 198 8.11 -2.54 19.06
CA SER A 198 7.23 -1.62 19.77
C SER A 198 7.85 -1.15 21.07
N SER A 199 7.84 0.15 21.31
CA SER A 199 8.30 0.74 22.58
C SER A 199 7.27 0.61 23.71
N SER A 200 6.00 0.34 23.36
CA SER A 200 4.87 0.26 24.33
C SER A 200 4.49 -1.17 24.69
N SER A 201 4.94 -2.15 23.91
CA SER A 201 4.57 -3.56 24.11
C SER A 201 5.75 -4.49 23.73
N LYS A 202 5.54 -5.81 23.88
CA LYS A 202 6.53 -6.82 23.42
C LYS A 202 6.37 -7.18 21.94
N LYS A 203 5.50 -6.50 21.21
CA LYS A 203 5.27 -6.80 19.80
C LYS A 203 6.42 -6.33 18.94
N ARG A 204 6.74 -7.10 17.91
CA ARG A 204 7.74 -6.76 16.92
C ARG A 204 7.30 -7.20 15.52
N ILE A 205 7.78 -6.48 14.53
CA ILE A 205 7.61 -6.84 13.12
C ILE A 205 9.00 -7.05 12.55
N GLN A 206 9.19 -8.18 11.88
CA GLN A 206 10.41 -8.49 11.15
C GLN A 206 10.09 -8.55 9.67
N MET A 207 10.85 -7.84 8.87
CA MET A 207 10.86 -7.95 7.42
C MET A 207 12.23 -8.43 6.95
N ILE A 208 12.25 -9.22 5.89
CA ILE A 208 13.46 -9.59 5.16
C ILE A 208 13.37 -8.92 3.80
N ILE A 209 14.33 -8.07 3.48
CA ILE A 209 14.35 -7.24 2.28
C ILE A 209 15.64 -7.52 1.52
N SER A 210 15.57 -7.72 0.20
CA SER A 210 16.75 -7.81 -0.65
C SER A 210 17.52 -6.50 -0.63
N THR A 211 18.84 -6.58 -0.48
CA THR A 211 19.72 -5.41 -0.34
C THR A 211 19.94 -4.66 -1.64
N ASP A 212 19.79 -5.35 -2.77
CA ASP A 212 20.00 -4.81 -4.11
C ASP A 212 18.71 -4.50 -4.87
N THR A 213 17.69 -5.36 -4.76
CA THR A 213 16.43 -5.21 -5.51
C THR A 213 15.28 -4.62 -4.69
N HIS A 214 15.46 -4.46 -3.38
CA HIS A 214 14.45 -4.02 -2.42
C HIS A 214 13.19 -4.91 -2.34
N GLU A 215 13.23 -6.09 -2.96
CA GLU A 215 12.10 -7.02 -2.90
C GLU A 215 11.81 -7.50 -1.47
N LEU A 216 10.55 -7.55 -1.11
CA LEU A 216 10.14 -8.11 0.18
C LEU A 216 10.22 -9.65 0.14
N ARG A 217 11.22 -10.22 0.82
CA ARG A 217 11.42 -11.67 0.94
C ARG A 217 10.57 -12.31 2.02
N GLY A 218 10.24 -11.56 3.05
CA GLY A 218 9.40 -12.06 4.14
C GLY A 218 8.89 -10.98 5.05
N ILE A 219 7.74 -11.21 5.69
CA ILE A 219 7.18 -10.35 6.73
C ILE A 219 6.50 -11.21 7.81
N LYS A 220 6.86 -10.97 9.07
CA LYS A 220 6.32 -11.68 10.22
C LYS A 220 6.06 -10.71 11.37
N LYS A 221 4.85 -10.80 11.95
CA LYS A 221 4.50 -10.14 13.21
C LYS A 221 4.66 -11.14 14.35
N MET A 222 5.39 -10.73 15.38
CA MET A 222 5.70 -11.55 16.57
C MET A 222 5.17 -10.86 17.82
N LYS A 223 4.80 -11.67 18.82
CA LYS A 223 4.35 -11.22 20.14
C LYS A 223 5.52 -11.23 21.13
#